data_abe04e9b0edcce90d308ce0acec92870
#
_entry.id   abe04e9b0edcce90d308ce0acec92870
#
_cell.length_a   1.000
_cell.length_b   1.000
_cell.length_c   1.000
_cell.angle_alpha   90.00
_cell.angle_beta   90.00
_cell.angle_gamma   90.00
#
_symmetry.space_group_name_H-M   'P 1'
#
loop_
_entity.id
_entity.type
_entity.pdbx_description
1 polymer ?
#
loop_
_entity_poly.entity_id
_entity_poly.type
_entity_poly.pdbx_seq_one_letter_code
_entity_poly.pdbx_strand_id
1 'polypeptide(L)'
;MIYLFTSADGECPAEGICSVAQCQIHTFVLSKLLNVKFLGRNLTNLHHYQGIATQEKFSKDASDFFNFELREYDISEKNIIKFDSIDDKLINFVNSNKNKSEDIFIEINRDCLQKFADGNFDSFKDMGLHSELFERIKFDDSKYYFDDNKINISLHLRTFVQNLDFDLSPNRERYSKGNAKEKYYITLIKKLDDLLNRRGKTLFKDKEYHIFSRGSEEDFEAFTKLGVNIKFHIDEHPLSSLYHITKSDIRILSNSSFSYLPALLGENLGVSIIRDTFVPRINNYIVADYDGNFDESQICFE
;
A
#
# COMPACT_ATOMS: atom_id res chain seq x y z
N MET A 1 26.36 -8.79 -15.09
CA MET A 1 25.06 -9.13 -14.45
C MET A 1 24.06 -8.03 -14.77
N ILE A 2 22.74 -8.32 -14.82
CA ILE A 2 21.71 -7.31 -15.12
C ILE A 2 21.03 -6.89 -13.81
N TYR A 3 20.96 -5.58 -13.59
CA TYR A 3 20.30 -4.94 -12.48
C TYR A 3 19.12 -4.09 -12.96
N LEU A 4 17.96 -4.26 -12.34
CA LEU A 4 16.76 -3.52 -12.64
C LEU A 4 16.40 -2.61 -11.47
N PHE A 5 16.12 -1.35 -11.76
CA PHE A 5 15.71 -0.36 -10.77
C PHE A 5 14.74 0.67 -11.39
N THR A 6 14.12 1.46 -10.54
CA THR A 6 13.38 2.67 -10.93
C THR A 6 13.93 3.86 -10.18
N SER A 7 13.79 5.06 -10.73
CA SER A 7 14.12 6.27 -9.97
C SER A 7 13.25 6.31 -8.70
N ALA A 8 13.91 6.53 -7.57
CA ALA A 8 13.25 6.65 -6.28
C ALA A 8 12.93 8.12 -5.95
N ASP A 9 13.26 9.00 -6.86
CA ASP A 9 13.01 10.43 -6.70
C ASP A 9 11.56 10.72 -6.98
N GLY A 10 10.88 11.31 -6.02
CA GLY A 10 9.57 11.89 -6.24
C GLY A 10 9.70 13.06 -7.20
N GLU A 11 9.73 12.80 -8.50
CA GLU A 11 9.74 13.85 -9.52
C GLU A 11 8.48 14.73 -9.45
N CYS A 12 7.44 14.21 -8.80
CA CYS A 12 6.21 14.93 -8.56
C CYS A 12 6.18 15.50 -7.13
N PRO A 13 6.05 16.81 -6.94
CA PRO A 13 6.13 17.45 -5.62
C PRO A 13 5.01 17.08 -4.63
N ALA A 14 4.16 16.12 -4.95
CA ALA A 14 3.02 15.70 -4.12
C ALA A 14 3.02 14.20 -3.78
N GLU A 15 4.15 13.50 -3.92
CA GLU A 15 4.15 12.05 -3.75
C GLU A 15 4.40 11.61 -2.32
N GLY A 16 3.44 10.85 -1.80
CA GLY A 16 3.56 10.23 -0.49
C GLY A 16 4.38 8.94 -0.52
N ILE A 17 4.81 8.52 0.65
CA ILE A 17 5.63 7.32 0.89
C ILE A 17 5.12 6.06 0.14
N CYS A 18 3.82 5.80 0.17
CA CYS A 18 3.27 4.58 -0.42
C CYS A 18 3.30 4.58 -1.94
N SER A 19 3.22 5.76 -2.56
CA SER A 19 3.31 5.90 -4.01
C SER A 19 4.73 5.60 -4.50
N VAL A 20 5.75 6.09 -3.79
CA VAL A 20 7.16 5.85 -4.12
C VAL A 20 7.56 4.40 -3.81
N ALA A 21 7.18 3.89 -2.62
CA ALA A 21 7.46 2.50 -2.23
C ALA A 21 6.82 1.48 -3.21
N GLN A 22 5.62 1.75 -3.69
CA GLN A 22 4.93 0.91 -4.67
C GLN A 22 5.73 0.73 -5.95
N CYS A 23 6.41 1.76 -6.43
CA CYS A 23 7.27 1.65 -7.61
C CYS A 23 8.45 0.71 -7.38
N GLN A 24 9.08 0.78 -6.19
CA GLN A 24 10.15 -0.16 -5.83
C GLN A 24 9.64 -1.60 -5.77
N ILE A 25 8.46 -1.81 -5.21
CA ILE A 25 7.82 -3.13 -5.13
C ILE A 25 7.52 -3.67 -6.52
N HIS A 26 6.93 -2.87 -7.41
CA HIS A 26 6.67 -3.29 -8.79
C HIS A 26 7.97 -3.61 -9.54
N THR A 27 9.03 -2.85 -9.31
CA THR A 27 10.35 -3.12 -9.90
C THR A 27 10.94 -4.43 -9.37
N PHE A 28 10.81 -4.70 -8.08
CA PHE A 28 11.22 -5.96 -7.48
C PHE A 28 10.51 -7.14 -8.17
N VAL A 29 9.20 -7.07 -8.31
CA VAL A 29 8.43 -8.13 -8.96
C VAL A 29 8.83 -8.31 -10.42
N LEU A 30 8.94 -7.21 -11.19
CA LEU A 30 9.41 -7.27 -12.57
C LEU A 30 10.80 -7.91 -12.66
N SER A 31 11.69 -7.63 -11.71
CA SER A 31 13.02 -8.25 -11.67
C SER A 31 12.95 -9.76 -11.51
N LYS A 32 12.03 -10.26 -10.68
CA LYS A 32 11.79 -11.71 -10.52
C LYS A 32 11.23 -12.33 -11.79
N LEU A 33 10.24 -11.69 -12.42
CA LEU A 33 9.65 -12.16 -13.69
C LEU A 33 10.69 -12.24 -14.82
N LEU A 34 11.58 -11.26 -14.90
CA LEU A 34 12.65 -11.24 -15.90
C LEU A 34 13.87 -12.07 -15.50
N ASN A 35 13.90 -12.63 -14.29
CA ASN A 35 15.04 -13.35 -13.72
C ASN A 35 16.34 -12.52 -13.82
N VAL A 36 16.30 -11.30 -13.28
CA VAL A 36 17.41 -10.35 -13.15
C VAL A 36 17.52 -9.88 -11.70
N LYS A 37 18.56 -9.14 -11.36
CA LYS A 37 18.74 -8.62 -10.00
C LYS A 37 17.93 -7.35 -9.80
N PHE A 38 17.18 -7.28 -8.70
CA PHE A 38 16.59 -6.04 -8.23
C PHE A 38 17.67 -5.17 -7.58
N LEU A 39 17.67 -3.89 -7.93
CA LEU A 39 18.47 -2.88 -7.27
C LEU A 39 17.52 -1.91 -6.56
N GLY A 40 17.32 -2.13 -5.27
CA GLY A 40 16.55 -1.23 -4.44
C GLY A 40 17.22 0.13 -4.29
N ARG A 41 16.43 1.15 -4.11
CA ARG A 41 16.88 2.54 -3.91
C ARG A 41 16.31 3.09 -2.62
N ASN A 42 17.05 3.97 -1.97
CA ASN A 42 16.54 4.76 -0.85
C ASN A 42 15.33 5.58 -1.30
N LEU A 43 14.32 5.65 -0.47
CA LEU A 43 13.19 6.52 -0.70
C LEU A 43 13.61 7.96 -0.37
N THR A 44 13.61 8.82 -1.36
CA THR A 44 14.04 10.22 -1.23
C THR A 44 12.91 11.17 -1.61
N ASN A 45 13.03 12.43 -1.20
CA ASN A 45 12.06 13.49 -1.54
C ASN A 45 10.62 13.15 -1.22
N LEU A 46 10.39 12.41 -0.12
CA LEU A 46 9.03 12.07 0.31
C LEU A 46 8.29 13.30 0.82
N HIS A 47 7.02 13.43 0.39
CA HIS A 47 6.11 14.45 0.85
C HIS A 47 5.18 13.90 1.95
N HIS A 48 4.36 14.77 2.54
CA HIS A 48 3.45 14.45 3.65
C HIS A 48 4.14 14.06 4.96
N TYR A 49 5.31 14.64 5.23
CA TYR A 49 6.08 14.47 6.47
C TYR A 49 5.76 15.54 7.54
N GLN A 50 4.98 16.57 7.18
CA GLN A 50 4.71 17.72 8.03
C GLN A 50 4.09 17.29 9.37
N GLY A 51 4.62 17.84 10.45
CA GLY A 51 4.21 17.48 11.81
C GLY A 51 4.79 16.16 12.35
N ILE A 52 5.55 15.40 11.53
CA ILE A 52 6.12 14.11 11.92
C ILE A 52 7.63 14.25 12.15
N ALA A 53 8.33 14.78 11.16
CA ALA A 53 9.80 14.89 11.15
C ALA A 53 10.26 15.94 10.13
N THR A 54 11.57 16.07 9.91
CA THR A 54 12.09 16.69 8.69
C THR A 54 11.92 15.74 7.50
N GLN A 55 11.88 16.26 6.28
CA GLN A 55 11.77 15.46 5.07
C GLN A 55 12.89 14.41 4.96
N GLU A 56 14.10 14.81 5.26
CA GLU A 56 15.28 13.93 5.22
C GLU A 56 15.15 12.77 6.23
N LYS A 57 14.79 13.10 7.48
CA LYS A 57 14.58 12.09 8.52
C LYS A 57 13.46 11.14 8.15
N PHE A 58 12.33 11.64 7.65
CA PHE A 58 11.21 10.81 7.24
C PHE A 58 11.56 9.89 6.07
N SER A 59 12.31 10.41 5.09
CA SER A 59 12.79 9.60 3.96
C SER A 59 13.74 8.49 4.41
N LYS A 60 14.62 8.80 5.37
CA LYS A 60 15.50 7.79 5.98
C LYS A 60 14.70 6.73 6.73
N ASP A 61 13.81 7.14 7.63
CA ASP A 61 12.97 6.22 8.42
C ASP A 61 12.14 5.31 7.50
N ALA A 62 11.63 5.83 6.40
CA ALA A 62 10.91 5.06 5.39
C ALA A 62 11.79 4.05 4.65
N SER A 63 13.00 4.44 4.28
CA SER A 63 13.96 3.55 3.64
C SER A 63 14.38 2.40 4.56
N ASP A 64 14.62 2.73 5.83
CA ASP A 64 14.95 1.75 6.86
C ASP A 64 13.77 0.78 7.12
N PHE A 65 12.54 1.29 7.11
CA PHE A 65 11.32 0.51 7.29
C PHE A 65 11.10 -0.53 6.19
N PHE A 66 11.09 -0.09 4.92
CA PHE A 66 10.87 -1.01 3.80
C PHE A 66 12.05 -1.93 3.54
N ASN A 67 13.26 -1.52 3.94
CA ASN A 67 14.48 -2.32 3.84
C ASN A 67 14.63 -2.97 2.44
N PHE A 68 14.34 -2.21 1.39
CA PHE A 68 14.66 -2.64 0.04
C PHE A 68 16.17 -2.90 -0.02
N GLU A 69 16.58 -4.03 -0.57
CA GLU A 69 17.98 -4.46 -0.64
C GLU A 69 18.84 -3.39 -1.31
N LEU A 70 19.35 -2.47 -0.48
CA LEU A 70 20.21 -1.39 -0.90
C LEU A 70 21.61 -1.96 -1.08
N ARG A 71 21.98 -2.33 -2.28
CA ARG A 71 23.40 -2.44 -2.59
C ARG A 71 23.87 -1.01 -2.92
N GLU A 72 24.86 -0.56 -2.19
CA GLU A 72 25.56 0.67 -2.51
C GLU A 72 26.29 0.51 -3.86
N TYR A 73 25.53 0.50 -4.95
CA TYR A 73 26.10 0.72 -6.25
C TYR A 73 26.06 2.21 -6.53
N ASP A 74 27.22 2.82 -6.62
CA ASP A 74 27.30 4.12 -7.27
C ASP A 74 26.98 3.94 -8.74
N ILE A 75 25.74 4.24 -9.10
CA ILE A 75 25.26 4.18 -10.48
C ILE A 75 25.47 5.49 -11.22
N SER A 76 25.96 6.54 -10.56
CA SER A 76 26.13 7.87 -11.15
C SER A 76 27.12 7.87 -12.32
N GLU A 77 28.11 6.96 -12.29
CA GLU A 77 29.12 6.80 -13.33
C GLU A 77 28.83 5.62 -14.29
N LYS A 78 27.69 4.94 -14.14
CA LYS A 78 27.37 3.77 -14.94
C LYS A 78 26.55 4.14 -16.17
N ASN A 79 26.73 3.38 -17.25
CA ASN A 79 25.86 3.47 -18.40
C ASN A 79 24.49 2.90 -18.06
N ILE A 80 23.52 3.77 -17.82
CA ILE A 80 22.15 3.39 -17.52
C ILE A 80 21.37 3.31 -18.84
N ILE A 81 20.71 2.19 -19.04
CA ILE A 81 19.82 1.99 -20.19
C ILE A 81 18.39 2.18 -19.69
N LYS A 82 17.68 3.15 -20.28
CA LYS A 82 16.32 3.50 -19.89
C LYS A 82 15.28 2.83 -20.79
N PHE A 83 14.22 2.32 -20.17
CA PHE A 83 13.06 1.79 -20.87
C PHE A 83 11.79 2.48 -20.39
N ASP A 84 11.04 3.02 -21.36
CA ASP A 84 9.73 3.67 -21.15
C ASP A 84 8.55 2.74 -21.41
N SER A 85 8.82 1.45 -21.65
CA SER A 85 7.82 0.41 -21.83
C SER A 85 8.32 -0.94 -21.34
N ILE A 86 7.40 -1.79 -20.86
CA ILE A 86 7.65 -3.17 -20.50
C ILE A 86 7.03 -4.03 -21.61
N ASP A 87 7.81 -4.25 -22.65
CA ASP A 87 7.43 -4.92 -23.88
C ASP A 87 8.50 -5.91 -24.37
N ASP A 88 8.30 -6.47 -25.55
CA ASP A 88 9.23 -7.39 -26.18
C ASP A 88 10.64 -6.80 -26.35
N LYS A 89 10.80 -5.49 -26.45
CA LYS A 89 12.13 -4.86 -26.59
C LYS A 89 12.92 -5.02 -25.31
N LEU A 90 12.30 -4.76 -24.15
CA LEU A 90 12.93 -4.98 -22.85
C LEU A 90 13.26 -6.46 -22.66
N ILE A 91 12.29 -7.36 -22.95
CA ILE A 91 12.45 -8.80 -22.78
C ILE A 91 13.59 -9.32 -23.66
N ASN A 92 13.62 -8.94 -24.93
CA ASN A 92 14.67 -9.32 -25.89
C ASN A 92 16.03 -8.77 -25.48
N PHE A 93 16.06 -7.51 -25.02
CA PHE A 93 17.30 -6.90 -24.52
C PHE A 93 17.84 -7.67 -23.31
N VAL A 94 17.02 -7.97 -22.32
CA VAL A 94 17.41 -8.75 -21.14
C VAL A 94 17.93 -10.12 -21.57
N ASN A 95 17.20 -10.85 -22.42
CA ASN A 95 17.58 -12.22 -22.86
C ASN A 95 18.90 -12.23 -23.64
N SER A 96 19.14 -11.24 -24.50
CA SER A 96 20.36 -11.12 -25.30
C SER A 96 21.59 -10.75 -24.48
N ASN A 97 21.40 -10.23 -23.27
CA ASN A 97 22.49 -9.73 -22.44
C ASN A 97 22.74 -10.53 -21.15
N LYS A 98 21.92 -11.56 -20.86
CA LYS A 98 22.04 -12.35 -19.60
C LYS A 98 23.42 -12.98 -19.39
N ASN A 99 24.12 -13.30 -20.45
CA ASN A 99 25.42 -13.98 -20.40
C ASN A 99 26.63 -13.08 -20.56
N LYS A 100 26.41 -11.76 -20.58
CA LYS A 100 27.54 -10.81 -20.64
C LYS A 100 28.27 -10.76 -19.31
N SER A 101 29.58 -10.60 -19.37
CA SER A 101 30.45 -10.45 -18.19
C SER A 101 30.31 -9.10 -17.49
N GLU A 102 29.85 -8.09 -18.22
CA GLU A 102 29.69 -6.73 -17.72
C GLU A 102 28.38 -6.56 -16.96
N ASP A 103 28.39 -5.69 -15.96
CA ASP A 103 27.19 -5.27 -15.25
C ASP A 103 26.39 -4.30 -16.10
N ILE A 104 25.11 -4.55 -16.24
CA ILE A 104 24.16 -3.74 -17.01
C ILE A 104 23.10 -3.19 -16.07
N PHE A 105 22.90 -1.89 -16.09
CA PHE A 105 21.94 -1.19 -15.25
C PHE A 105 20.75 -0.72 -16.10
N ILE A 106 19.56 -1.20 -15.77
CA ILE A 106 18.32 -0.87 -16.49
C ILE A 106 17.42 -0.07 -15.56
N GLU A 107 17.10 1.15 -15.99
CA GLU A 107 16.09 1.99 -15.35
C GLU A 107 14.74 1.84 -16.06
N ILE A 108 13.70 1.52 -15.30
CA ILE A 108 12.34 1.43 -15.81
C ILE A 108 11.56 2.67 -15.40
N ASN A 109 10.89 3.27 -16.39
CA ASN A 109 10.01 4.40 -16.17
C ASN A 109 8.83 3.99 -15.25
N ARG A 110 8.50 4.86 -14.31
CA ARG A 110 7.48 4.66 -13.29
C ARG A 110 6.10 4.43 -13.87
N ASP A 111 5.69 5.22 -14.85
CA ASP A 111 4.35 5.12 -15.44
C ASP A 111 4.13 3.77 -16.14
N CYS A 112 5.19 3.20 -16.71
CA CYS A 112 5.08 1.88 -17.31
C CYS A 112 5.08 0.76 -16.26
N LEU A 113 5.73 0.93 -15.11
CA LEU A 113 5.61 -0.01 -13.99
C LEU A 113 4.18 -0.07 -13.45
N GLN A 114 3.51 1.07 -13.30
CA GLN A 114 2.12 1.10 -12.85
C GLN A 114 1.21 0.37 -13.86
N LYS A 115 1.32 0.68 -15.14
CA LYS A 115 0.53 0.01 -16.19
C LYS A 115 0.79 -1.50 -16.25
N PHE A 116 2.04 -1.90 -16.03
CA PHE A 116 2.41 -3.30 -16.00
C PHE A 116 1.79 -4.02 -14.79
N ALA A 117 1.86 -3.42 -13.60
CA ALA A 117 1.26 -3.96 -12.40
C ALA A 117 -0.27 -4.12 -12.54
N ASP A 118 -0.94 -3.13 -13.14
CA ASP A 118 -2.38 -3.15 -13.39
C ASP A 118 -2.81 -4.33 -14.28
N GLY A 119 -1.95 -4.75 -15.21
CA GLY A 119 -2.23 -5.84 -16.16
C GLY A 119 -1.73 -7.23 -15.73
N ASN A 120 -0.84 -7.33 -14.75
CA ASN A 120 -0.15 -8.58 -14.40
C ASN A 120 -0.27 -8.94 -12.91
N PHE A 121 -1.25 -8.41 -12.23
CA PHE A 121 -1.38 -8.53 -10.77
C PHE A 121 -1.47 -9.98 -10.29
N ASP A 122 -2.14 -10.85 -11.03
CA ASP A 122 -2.27 -12.26 -10.69
C ASP A 122 -0.91 -12.99 -10.67
N SER A 123 -0.02 -12.61 -11.58
CA SER A 123 1.35 -13.16 -11.61
C SER A 123 2.16 -12.80 -10.36
N PHE A 124 1.83 -11.69 -9.70
CA PHE A 124 2.45 -11.27 -8.45
C PHE A 124 2.06 -12.18 -7.29
N LYS A 125 0.79 -12.55 -7.20
CA LYS A 125 0.24 -13.38 -6.15
C LYS A 125 0.79 -14.80 -6.18
N ASP A 126 0.81 -15.41 -7.36
CA ASP A 126 1.20 -16.81 -7.54
C ASP A 126 2.67 -17.07 -7.20
N MET A 127 3.50 -16.04 -7.11
CA MET A 127 4.94 -16.16 -6.85
C MET A 127 5.32 -16.07 -5.36
N GLY A 128 4.37 -15.86 -4.44
CA GLY A 128 4.64 -15.69 -3.00
C GLY A 128 5.47 -14.45 -2.67
N LEU A 129 5.55 -13.50 -3.60
CA LEU A 129 6.43 -12.33 -3.49
C LEU A 129 6.01 -11.35 -2.39
N HIS A 130 4.73 -11.36 -2.03
CA HIS A 130 4.21 -10.49 -0.98
C HIS A 130 4.77 -10.86 0.39
N SER A 131 4.86 -12.15 0.71
CA SER A 131 5.49 -12.60 1.95
C SER A 131 6.97 -12.25 1.97
N GLU A 132 7.70 -12.46 0.88
CA GLU A 132 9.12 -12.07 0.77
C GLU A 132 9.32 -10.56 1.00
N LEU A 133 8.43 -9.73 0.47
CA LEU A 133 8.50 -8.28 0.67
C LEU A 133 8.10 -7.87 2.07
N PHE A 134 7.08 -8.51 2.63
CA PHE A 134 6.65 -8.22 3.99
C PHE A 134 7.71 -8.59 5.03
N GLU A 135 8.40 -9.72 4.86
CA GLU A 135 9.51 -10.15 5.72
C GLU A 135 10.69 -9.16 5.74
N ARG A 136 10.81 -8.31 4.72
CA ARG A 136 11.84 -7.27 4.68
C ARG A 136 11.52 -6.05 5.53
N ILE A 137 10.25 -5.82 5.83
CA ILE A 137 9.81 -4.67 6.61
C ILE A 137 10.39 -4.76 8.02
N LYS A 138 11.06 -3.69 8.44
CA LYS A 138 11.59 -3.54 9.78
C LYS A 138 10.63 -2.72 10.62
N PHE A 139 10.01 -3.35 11.59
CA PHE A 139 9.15 -2.70 12.56
C PHE A 139 9.60 -3.05 13.97
N ASP A 140 9.46 -2.11 14.89
CA ASP A 140 9.74 -2.31 16.30
C ASP A 140 8.52 -2.99 16.96
N ASP A 141 8.60 -4.29 17.18
CA ASP A 141 7.50 -5.09 17.72
C ASP A 141 7.00 -4.58 19.09
N SER A 142 7.82 -3.83 19.83
CA SER A 142 7.37 -3.19 21.08
C SER A 142 6.28 -2.13 20.86
N LYS A 143 6.11 -1.66 19.63
CA LYS A 143 5.08 -0.70 19.20
C LYS A 143 3.85 -1.38 18.60
N TYR A 144 3.86 -2.70 18.53
CA TYR A 144 2.69 -3.44 18.04
C TYR A 144 1.60 -3.45 19.09
N TYR A 145 0.40 -3.02 18.73
CA TYR A 145 -0.71 -2.84 19.67
C TYR A 145 -1.99 -3.59 19.32
N PHE A 146 -2.00 -4.39 18.25
CA PHE A 146 -3.12 -5.27 17.99
C PHE A 146 -3.16 -6.42 19.00
N ASP A 147 -4.36 -6.83 19.35
CA ASP A 147 -4.58 -7.99 20.21
C ASP A 147 -4.80 -9.23 19.32
N ASP A 148 -3.85 -10.14 19.32
CA ASP A 148 -3.92 -11.38 18.52
C ASP A 148 -5.08 -12.31 18.92
N ASN A 149 -5.71 -12.07 20.09
CA ASN A 149 -6.93 -12.79 20.50
C ASN A 149 -8.21 -12.19 19.91
N LYS A 150 -8.09 -11.10 19.16
CA LYS A 150 -9.22 -10.43 18.50
C LYS A 150 -9.11 -10.51 16.99
N ILE A 151 -10.23 -10.27 16.32
CA ILE A 151 -10.25 -9.96 14.91
C ILE A 151 -9.96 -8.46 14.77
N ASN A 152 -8.79 -8.13 14.28
CA ASN A 152 -8.36 -6.75 14.09
C ASN A 152 -8.81 -6.25 12.71
N ILE A 153 -9.70 -5.27 12.70
CA ILE A 153 -10.30 -4.73 11.48
C ILE A 153 -9.79 -3.30 11.30
N SER A 154 -8.97 -3.06 10.30
CA SER A 154 -8.47 -1.73 10.01
C SER A 154 -9.34 -1.00 9.00
N LEU A 155 -9.53 0.29 9.23
CA LEU A 155 -10.15 1.22 8.31
C LEU A 155 -9.22 2.42 8.11
N HIS A 156 -8.70 2.59 6.90
CA HIS A 156 -7.99 3.80 6.55
C HIS A 156 -8.96 4.81 5.94
N LEU A 157 -9.19 5.90 6.64
CA LEU A 157 -9.96 7.05 6.16
C LEU A 157 -9.03 8.15 5.71
N ARG A 158 -9.06 8.44 4.43
CA ARG A 158 -8.39 9.63 3.91
C ARG A 158 -9.29 10.83 4.12
N THR A 159 -9.04 11.57 5.20
CA THR A 159 -9.67 12.87 5.41
C THR A 159 -8.89 13.94 4.65
N PHE A 160 -9.61 14.85 4.01
CA PHE A 160 -9.04 16.09 3.52
C PHE A 160 -9.20 17.10 4.65
N VAL A 161 -8.18 17.24 5.48
CA VAL A 161 -8.08 18.41 6.36
C VAL A 161 -7.98 19.62 5.44
N GLN A 162 -9.00 20.49 5.50
CA GLN A 162 -9.17 21.65 4.64
C GLN A 162 -7.99 22.54 4.83
N ASN A 163 -6.94 22.69 4.80
CA ASN A 163 -5.89 23.73 4.92
C ASN A 163 -4.43 23.25 4.87
N LEU A 164 -4.14 21.98 4.63
CA LEU A 164 -2.76 21.55 4.50
C LEU A 164 -2.51 21.02 3.08
N ASP A 165 -1.89 21.82 2.24
CA ASP A 165 -1.20 21.47 0.99
C ASP A 165 -2.01 21.13 -0.27
N PHE A 166 -3.33 20.99 -0.23
CA PHE A 166 -4.11 20.59 -1.42
C PHE A 166 -4.96 21.68 -2.06
N ASP A 167 -4.97 22.89 -1.53
CA ASP A 167 -5.79 24.00 -2.08
C ASP A 167 -5.34 24.45 -3.49
N LEU A 168 -4.17 24.00 -3.93
CA LEU A 168 -3.60 24.33 -5.23
C LEU A 168 -3.72 23.19 -6.26
N SER A 169 -4.31 22.07 -5.91
CA SER A 169 -4.39 20.93 -6.83
C SER A 169 -5.62 21.05 -7.77
N PRO A 170 -5.43 21.04 -9.08
CA PRO A 170 -6.53 20.97 -10.06
C PRO A 170 -7.34 19.67 -9.95
N ASN A 171 -6.91 18.73 -9.11
CA ASN A 171 -7.57 17.45 -8.88
C ASN A 171 -8.51 17.43 -7.67
N ARG A 172 -8.74 18.56 -6.99
CA ARG A 172 -9.62 18.66 -5.80
C ARG A 172 -11.01 18.04 -6.03
N GLU A 173 -11.64 18.34 -7.17
CA GLU A 173 -12.95 17.75 -7.52
C GLU A 173 -12.89 16.24 -7.76
N ARG A 174 -11.79 15.75 -8.33
CA ARG A 174 -11.59 14.33 -8.61
C ARG A 174 -11.42 13.54 -7.32
N TYR A 175 -10.68 14.09 -6.35
CA TYR A 175 -10.50 13.47 -5.02
C TYR A 175 -11.77 13.57 -4.17
N SER A 176 -12.50 14.70 -4.20
CA SER A 176 -13.76 14.83 -3.47
C SER A 176 -14.87 13.90 -4.00
N LYS A 177 -14.89 13.63 -5.31
CA LYS A 177 -15.80 12.66 -5.93
C LYS A 177 -15.38 11.21 -5.69
N GLY A 178 -14.09 10.96 -5.49
CA GLY A 178 -13.52 9.62 -5.23
C GLY A 178 -13.60 9.18 -3.77
N ASN A 179 -13.68 10.12 -2.82
CA ASN A 179 -13.80 9.78 -1.42
C ASN A 179 -15.22 9.32 -1.10
N ALA A 180 -15.32 8.10 -0.60
CA ALA A 180 -16.57 7.64 -0.09
C ALA A 180 -17.01 8.56 1.06
N LYS A 181 -18.26 8.99 1.04
CA LYS A 181 -18.83 9.73 2.15
C LYS A 181 -18.76 8.85 3.40
N GLU A 182 -18.62 9.47 4.55
CA GLU A 182 -18.66 8.83 5.86
C GLU A 182 -19.76 7.76 5.97
N LYS A 183 -20.95 8.05 5.44
CA LYS A 183 -22.08 7.13 5.38
C LYS A 183 -21.73 5.77 4.74
N TYR A 184 -20.90 5.73 3.73
CA TYR A 184 -20.47 4.49 3.09
C TYR A 184 -19.72 3.59 4.09
N TYR A 185 -18.73 4.14 4.78
CA TYR A 185 -17.93 3.38 5.74
C TYR A 185 -18.75 2.95 6.94
N ILE A 186 -19.66 3.80 7.44
CA ILE A 186 -20.58 3.47 8.51
C ILE A 186 -21.46 2.28 8.12
N THR A 187 -22.01 2.31 6.91
CA THR A 187 -22.85 1.22 6.41
C THR A 187 -22.05 -0.07 6.25
N LEU A 188 -20.84 0.03 5.72
CA LEU A 188 -19.94 -1.11 5.53
C LEU A 188 -19.59 -1.76 6.90
N ILE A 189 -19.20 -0.94 7.89
CA ILE A 189 -18.89 -1.43 9.24
C ILE A 189 -20.08 -2.15 9.84
N LYS A 190 -21.29 -1.58 9.76
CA LYS A 190 -22.50 -2.24 10.29
C LYS A 190 -22.75 -3.59 9.65
N LYS A 191 -22.67 -3.67 8.32
CA LYS A 191 -22.88 -4.93 7.60
C LYS A 191 -21.82 -5.98 7.93
N LEU A 192 -20.56 -5.55 8.00
CA LEU A 192 -19.46 -6.40 8.38
C LEU A 192 -19.63 -6.90 9.83
N ASP A 193 -19.98 -5.99 10.74
CA ASP A 193 -20.21 -6.35 12.14
C ASP A 193 -21.36 -7.35 12.31
N ASP A 194 -22.48 -7.12 11.63
CA ASP A 194 -23.62 -8.04 11.60
C ASP A 194 -23.24 -9.42 11.04
N LEU A 195 -22.43 -9.45 9.96
CA LEU A 195 -21.90 -10.68 9.39
C LEU A 195 -21.04 -11.45 10.38
N LEU A 196 -20.07 -10.77 11.00
CA LEU A 196 -19.16 -11.36 11.97
C LEU A 196 -19.91 -11.85 13.21
N ASN A 197 -20.94 -11.13 13.68
CA ASN A 197 -21.79 -11.56 14.79
C ASN A 197 -22.58 -12.81 14.45
N ARG A 198 -23.11 -12.93 13.23
CA ARG A 198 -23.82 -14.14 12.78
C ARG A 198 -22.89 -15.36 12.68
N ARG A 199 -21.62 -15.13 12.28
CA ARG A 199 -20.61 -16.17 12.16
C ARG A 199 -19.82 -16.40 13.47
N GLY A 200 -19.89 -15.48 14.41
CA GLY A 200 -19.06 -15.45 15.63
C GLY A 200 -19.25 -16.63 16.57
N LYS A 201 -20.34 -17.40 16.45
CA LYS A 201 -20.48 -18.68 17.15
C LYS A 201 -19.41 -19.71 16.75
N THR A 202 -18.76 -19.52 15.62
CA THR A 202 -17.69 -20.37 15.08
C THR A 202 -16.29 -19.77 15.24
N LEU A 203 -16.16 -18.45 15.34
CA LEU A 203 -14.87 -17.76 15.30
C LEU A 203 -14.23 -17.50 16.68
N PHE A 204 -15.00 -17.59 17.78
CA PHE A 204 -14.55 -17.47 19.18
C PHE A 204 -13.69 -16.24 19.54
N LYS A 205 -13.55 -15.26 18.65
CA LYS A 205 -12.74 -14.06 18.88
C LYS A 205 -13.62 -12.81 18.90
N ASP A 206 -13.34 -11.94 19.86
CA ASP A 206 -13.87 -10.58 19.87
C ASP A 206 -13.34 -9.78 18.67
N LYS A 207 -14.02 -8.69 18.32
CA LYS A 207 -13.67 -7.81 17.22
C LYS A 207 -13.21 -6.47 17.75
N GLU A 208 -12.21 -5.89 17.08
CA GLU A 208 -11.76 -4.54 17.36
C GLU A 208 -11.55 -3.79 16.03
N TYR A 209 -12.19 -2.63 15.90
CA TYR A 209 -12.06 -1.76 14.74
C TYR A 209 -11.00 -0.71 15.01
N HIS A 210 -10.09 -0.52 14.08
CA HIS A 210 -9.00 0.44 14.16
C HIS A 210 -9.13 1.44 13.03
N ILE A 211 -9.44 2.70 13.34
CA ILE A 211 -9.57 3.77 12.35
C ILE A 211 -8.27 4.57 12.29
N PHE A 212 -7.60 4.47 11.15
CA PHE A 212 -6.38 5.22 10.84
C PHE A 212 -6.72 6.42 9.99
N SER A 213 -6.42 7.61 10.49
CA SER A 213 -6.73 8.86 9.79
C SER A 213 -5.89 10.04 10.28
N ARG A 214 -6.17 11.20 9.73
CA ARG A 214 -5.66 12.49 10.19
C ARG A 214 -6.84 13.39 10.61
N GLY A 215 -6.59 14.31 11.53
CA GLY A 215 -7.62 15.24 12.01
C GLY A 215 -7.79 15.18 13.51
N SER A 216 -9.00 15.33 14.00
CA SER A 216 -9.35 15.20 15.42
C SER A 216 -10.39 14.09 15.64
N GLU A 217 -10.54 13.60 16.87
CA GLU A 217 -11.54 12.57 17.16
C GLU A 217 -12.97 13.07 16.90
N GLU A 218 -13.22 14.38 17.05
CA GLU A 218 -14.51 14.98 16.74
C GLU A 218 -14.92 14.81 15.28
N ASP A 219 -13.94 14.74 14.36
CA ASP A 219 -14.19 14.50 12.93
C ASP A 219 -14.78 13.10 12.69
N PHE A 220 -14.73 12.22 13.69
CA PHE A 220 -15.17 10.82 13.60
C PHE A 220 -16.33 10.49 14.56
N GLU A 221 -17.01 11.51 15.12
CA GLU A 221 -18.10 11.32 16.08
C GLU A 221 -19.19 10.34 15.59
N ALA A 222 -19.47 10.30 14.29
CA ALA A 222 -20.47 9.39 13.75
C ALA A 222 -20.08 7.91 13.90
N PHE A 223 -18.80 7.61 13.95
CA PHE A 223 -18.31 6.24 14.17
C PHE A 223 -18.45 5.82 15.63
N THR A 224 -18.30 6.72 16.60
CA THR A 224 -18.50 6.38 18.02
C THR A 224 -19.92 5.92 18.33
N LYS A 225 -20.89 6.32 17.51
CA LYS A 225 -22.33 6.00 17.65
C LYS A 225 -22.68 4.62 17.08
N LEU A 226 -21.72 3.87 16.51
CA LEU A 226 -21.98 2.58 15.89
C LEU A 226 -22.22 1.45 16.89
N GLY A 227 -21.82 1.64 18.15
CA GLY A 227 -21.98 0.60 19.18
C GLY A 227 -21.01 -0.59 19.02
N VAL A 228 -19.95 -0.44 18.22
CA VAL A 228 -18.88 -1.41 18.06
C VAL A 228 -17.60 -0.93 18.77
N ASN A 229 -16.69 -1.85 19.10
CA ASN A 229 -15.43 -1.49 19.74
C ASN A 229 -14.49 -0.84 18.73
N ILE A 230 -14.29 0.49 18.83
CA ILE A 230 -13.46 1.27 17.91
C ILE A 230 -12.31 1.92 18.66
N LYS A 231 -11.10 1.78 18.10
CA LYS A 231 -9.92 2.55 18.47
C LYS A 231 -9.56 3.53 17.37
N PHE A 232 -9.32 4.79 17.73
CA PHE A 232 -8.91 5.82 16.80
C PHE A 232 -7.39 6.00 16.84
N HIS A 233 -6.77 5.94 15.68
CA HIS A 233 -5.35 6.15 15.44
C HIS A 233 -5.20 7.40 14.58
N ILE A 234 -5.34 8.55 15.24
CA ILE A 234 -5.36 9.85 14.59
C ILE A 234 -3.96 10.47 14.65
N ASP A 235 -3.49 10.97 13.52
CA ASP A 235 -2.18 11.61 13.38
C ASP A 235 -0.99 10.75 13.87
N GLU A 236 -1.15 9.43 13.88
CA GLU A 236 -0.06 8.51 14.18
C GLU A 236 1.04 8.55 13.10
N HIS A 237 2.21 8.07 13.48
CA HIS A 237 3.33 7.96 12.54
C HIS A 237 2.95 7.05 11.35
N PRO A 238 3.06 7.52 10.09
CA PRO A 238 2.56 6.79 8.93
C PRO A 238 3.10 5.36 8.79
N LEU A 239 4.36 5.12 9.17
CA LEU A 239 4.96 3.78 9.10
C LEU A 239 4.31 2.82 10.10
N SER A 240 3.95 3.31 11.30
CA SER A 240 3.20 2.52 12.28
C SER A 240 1.82 2.17 11.76
N SER A 241 1.09 3.16 11.27
CA SER A 241 -0.24 2.92 10.67
C SER A 241 -0.16 1.93 9.50
N LEU A 242 0.82 2.09 8.61
CA LEU A 242 1.02 1.21 7.47
C LEU A 242 1.28 -0.23 7.90
N TYR A 243 2.13 -0.44 8.91
CA TYR A 243 2.43 -1.78 9.43
C TYR A 243 1.17 -2.44 10.01
N HIS A 244 0.43 -1.73 10.88
CA HIS A 244 -0.79 -2.28 11.49
C HIS A 244 -1.88 -2.57 10.46
N ILE A 245 -2.11 -1.67 9.49
CA ILE A 245 -3.04 -1.94 8.40
C ILE A 245 -2.63 -3.21 7.62
N THR A 246 -1.33 -3.40 7.37
CA THR A 246 -0.84 -4.61 6.70
C THR A 246 -1.14 -5.89 7.51
N LYS A 247 -0.98 -5.82 8.83
CA LYS A 247 -1.19 -6.95 9.75
C LYS A 247 -2.66 -7.26 10.06
N SER A 248 -3.60 -6.41 9.66
CA SER A 248 -5.01 -6.59 9.99
C SER A 248 -5.63 -7.84 9.35
N ASP A 249 -6.51 -8.51 10.07
CA ASP A 249 -7.30 -9.64 9.55
C ASP A 249 -8.28 -9.19 8.46
N ILE A 250 -8.86 -7.98 8.63
CA ILE A 250 -9.73 -7.35 7.63
C ILE A 250 -9.28 -5.91 7.42
N ARG A 251 -9.15 -5.50 6.16
CA ARG A 251 -8.81 -4.14 5.76
C ARG A 251 -9.96 -3.51 4.99
N ILE A 252 -10.48 -2.40 5.47
CA ILE A 252 -11.44 -1.56 4.74
C ILE A 252 -10.66 -0.40 4.13
N LEU A 253 -10.59 -0.37 2.81
CA LEU A 253 -9.69 0.48 2.07
C LEU A 253 -10.39 1.76 1.58
N SER A 254 -9.67 2.87 1.62
CA SER A 254 -10.04 4.09 0.92
C SER A 254 -9.33 4.17 -0.44
N ASN A 255 -9.76 5.12 -1.28
CA ASN A 255 -9.12 5.37 -2.57
C ASN A 255 -7.77 6.11 -2.39
N SER A 256 -6.76 5.39 -1.94
CA SER A 256 -5.44 5.95 -1.61
C SER A 256 -4.36 4.89 -1.76
N SER A 257 -3.19 5.27 -2.28
CA SER A 257 -2.00 4.42 -2.26
C SER A 257 -1.61 3.98 -0.84
N PHE A 258 -1.95 4.78 0.16
CA PHE A 258 -1.74 4.45 1.57
C PHE A 258 -2.65 3.31 2.07
N SER A 259 -3.80 3.09 1.44
CA SER A 259 -4.63 1.90 1.67
C SER A 259 -4.19 0.71 0.82
N TYR A 260 -3.83 0.99 -0.44
CA TYR A 260 -3.48 -0.03 -1.42
C TYR A 260 -2.20 -0.79 -1.03
N LEU A 261 -1.15 -0.08 -0.63
CA LEU A 261 0.13 -0.70 -0.32
C LEU A 261 0.05 -1.71 0.84
N PRO A 262 -0.57 -1.40 1.99
CA PRO A 262 -0.78 -2.39 3.04
C PRO A 262 -1.59 -3.60 2.60
N ALA A 263 -2.60 -3.40 1.75
CA ALA A 263 -3.41 -4.48 1.23
C ALA A 263 -2.62 -5.39 0.29
N LEU A 264 -1.73 -4.81 -0.51
CA LEU A 264 -0.79 -5.55 -1.35
C LEU A 264 0.18 -6.40 -0.52
N LEU A 265 0.82 -5.78 0.48
CA LEU A 265 1.79 -6.46 1.33
C LEU A 265 1.15 -7.50 2.26
N GLY A 266 -0.08 -7.26 2.68
CA GLY A 266 -0.82 -8.11 3.61
C GLY A 266 -1.80 -9.08 2.95
N GLU A 267 -1.72 -9.31 1.65
CA GLU A 267 -2.70 -10.14 0.92
C GLU A 267 -2.88 -11.54 1.53
N ASN A 268 -1.79 -12.16 1.95
CA ASN A 268 -1.81 -13.48 2.57
C ASN A 268 -2.14 -13.46 4.08
N LEU A 269 -2.33 -12.26 4.67
CA LEU A 269 -2.57 -12.09 6.09
C LEU A 269 -4.05 -11.84 6.43
N GLY A 270 -4.87 -11.51 5.43
CA GLY A 270 -6.26 -11.20 5.68
C GLY A 270 -7.01 -10.67 4.47
N VAL A 271 -8.27 -10.32 4.67
CA VAL A 271 -9.21 -9.91 3.63
C VAL A 271 -9.17 -8.39 3.43
N SER A 272 -9.27 -7.95 2.19
CA SER A 272 -9.36 -6.52 1.86
C SER A 272 -10.68 -6.18 1.17
N ILE A 273 -11.38 -5.18 1.71
CA ILE A 273 -12.64 -4.68 1.16
C ILE A 273 -12.41 -3.30 0.55
N ILE A 274 -12.72 -3.15 -0.72
CA ILE A 274 -12.52 -1.92 -1.47
C ILE A 274 -13.81 -1.49 -2.17
N ARG A 275 -14.05 -0.18 -2.25
CA ARG A 275 -15.09 0.35 -3.10
C ARG A 275 -14.66 0.26 -4.57
N ASP A 276 -15.61 -0.01 -5.48
CA ASP A 276 -15.35 0.00 -6.93
C ASP A 276 -14.85 1.38 -7.39
N THR A 277 -13.55 1.51 -7.49
CA THR A 277 -12.88 2.76 -7.82
C THR A 277 -11.49 2.53 -8.43
N PHE A 278 -10.80 3.58 -8.61
CA PHE A 278 -9.55 3.99 -9.19
C PHE A 278 -8.29 3.10 -8.96
N VAL A 279 -8.29 2.20 -8.00
CA VAL A 279 -7.13 1.36 -7.70
C VAL A 279 -7.25 0.05 -8.47
N PRO A 280 -6.15 -0.47 -9.05
CA PRO A 280 -6.17 -1.77 -9.73
C PRO A 280 -6.78 -2.84 -8.83
N ARG A 281 -7.68 -3.63 -9.39
CA ARG A 281 -8.29 -4.73 -8.66
C ARG A 281 -7.27 -5.82 -8.46
N ILE A 282 -6.98 -6.15 -7.22
CA ILE A 282 -6.33 -7.40 -6.87
C ILE A 282 -7.43 -8.45 -6.79
N ASN A 283 -7.23 -9.64 -7.34
CA ASN A 283 -8.27 -10.68 -7.41
C ASN A 283 -8.87 -11.09 -6.06
N ASN A 284 -8.18 -10.84 -4.96
CA ASN A 284 -8.65 -11.14 -3.60
C ASN A 284 -9.36 -9.97 -2.94
N TYR A 285 -9.62 -8.88 -3.66
CA TYR A 285 -10.40 -7.79 -3.07
C TYR A 285 -11.87 -8.07 -3.17
N ILE A 286 -12.54 -7.92 -2.05
CA ILE A 286 -13.99 -7.88 -2.00
C ILE A 286 -14.41 -6.48 -2.43
N VAL A 287 -15.15 -6.40 -3.51
CA VAL A 287 -15.64 -5.12 -4.02
C VAL A 287 -16.98 -4.80 -3.38
N ALA A 288 -17.04 -3.67 -2.68
CA ALA A 288 -18.27 -3.12 -2.16
C ALA A 288 -18.84 -2.06 -3.11
N ASP A 289 -20.15 -2.05 -3.26
CA ASP A 289 -20.86 -1.01 -4.03
C ASP A 289 -20.88 0.35 -3.31
N TYR A 290 -21.49 1.36 -3.92
CA TYR A 290 -21.58 2.70 -3.35
C TYR A 290 -22.40 2.81 -2.06
N ASP A 291 -23.25 1.83 -1.79
CA ASP A 291 -24.06 1.71 -0.57
C ASP A 291 -23.40 0.81 0.48
N GLY A 292 -22.16 0.36 0.23
CA GLY A 292 -21.41 -0.51 1.13
C GLY A 292 -21.89 -1.97 1.13
N ASN A 293 -22.60 -2.43 0.09
CA ASN A 293 -22.93 -3.83 -0.05
C ASN A 293 -21.76 -4.58 -0.69
N PHE A 294 -21.51 -5.78 -0.21
CA PHE A 294 -20.48 -6.68 -0.74
C PHE A 294 -20.97 -8.13 -0.67
N ASP A 295 -20.33 -9.00 -1.41
CA ASP A 295 -20.61 -10.44 -1.36
C ASP A 295 -20.02 -11.03 -0.07
N GLU A 296 -20.89 -11.29 0.91
CA GLU A 296 -20.54 -11.85 2.22
C GLU A 296 -19.89 -13.24 2.13
N SER A 297 -20.13 -13.99 1.05
CA SER A 297 -19.57 -15.34 0.87
C SER A 297 -18.06 -15.32 0.63
N GLN A 298 -17.52 -14.18 0.19
CA GLN A 298 -16.10 -14.00 -0.06
C GLN A 298 -15.27 -13.76 1.22
N ILE A 299 -15.90 -13.44 2.35
CA ILE A 299 -15.19 -13.34 3.63
C ILE A 299 -15.06 -14.75 4.19
N CYS A 300 -13.91 -15.37 3.98
CA CYS A 300 -13.57 -16.67 4.56
C CYS A 300 -12.46 -16.47 5.60
N PHE A 301 -12.64 -17.02 6.79
CA PHE A 301 -11.60 -17.18 7.79
C PHE A 301 -11.25 -18.68 7.81
N GLU A 302 -10.03 -19.01 7.49
CA GLU A 302 -9.49 -20.36 7.62
C GLU A 302 -9.14 -20.68 9.09
#